data_dbd166ed493ee42c77c051ee37482c3c
#
_entry.id   dbd166ed493ee42c77c051ee37482c3c
#
_cell.length_a   1.000
_cell.length_b   1.000
_cell.length_c   1.000
_cell.angle_alpha   90.00
_cell.angle_beta   90.00
_cell.angle_gamma   90.00
#
_symmetry.space_group_name_H-M   'P 1'
#
loop_
_entity.id
_entity.type
_entity.pdbx_description
1 polymer ?
#
loop_
_entity_poly.entity_id
_entity_poly.type
_entity_poly.pdbx_seq_one_letter_code
_entity_poly.pdbx_strand_id
1 'polypeptide(L)'
;MIAVRRALEPVIRRLLHGYWRFARGLTLGVRGLVIDGQGRVLLVKHSYVAGWHLPGGGVEIGETLSDALARELREEANVGLVDRPLLHGMFFNVRISRRDYVAVFVVRSFRQGPEPVRNHEIVDHGFFALNELPEDTTAGTHARIAEVLRGAPISERW
;
A
#
# COMPACT_ATOMS: atom_id res chain seq x y z
N MET A 1 13.85 -44.42 17.40
CA MET A 1 13.51 -43.56 16.21
C MET A 1 12.82 -42.27 16.61
N ILE A 2 11.84 -42.23 17.50
CA ILE A 2 11.10 -41.02 17.91
C ILE A 2 11.99 -39.97 18.59
N ALA A 3 12.94 -40.35 19.44
CA ALA A 3 13.83 -39.42 20.15
C ALA A 3 14.79 -38.68 19.21
N VAL A 4 15.33 -39.35 18.19
CA VAL A 4 16.24 -38.76 17.20
C VAL A 4 15.47 -37.73 16.34
N ARG A 5 14.22 -38.04 16.01
CA ARG A 5 13.36 -37.14 15.23
C ARG A 5 13.03 -35.85 15.98
N ARG A 6 12.78 -35.93 17.31
CA ARG A 6 12.58 -34.76 18.20
C ARG A 6 13.82 -33.89 18.32
N ALA A 7 15.01 -34.52 18.44
CA ALA A 7 16.26 -33.78 18.54
C ALA A 7 16.63 -33.03 17.24
N LEU A 8 16.25 -33.56 16.08
CA LEU A 8 16.49 -32.94 14.76
C LEU A 8 15.44 -31.92 14.35
N GLU A 9 14.27 -31.89 14.98
CA GLU A 9 13.16 -30.99 14.64
C GLU A 9 13.57 -29.52 14.58
N PRO A 10 14.30 -28.91 15.52
CA PRO A 10 14.69 -27.52 15.47
C PRO A 10 15.64 -27.20 14.29
N VAL A 11 16.50 -28.15 13.93
CA VAL A 11 17.42 -27.99 12.79
C VAL A 11 16.65 -28.07 11.48
N ILE A 12 15.80 -29.08 11.34
CA ILE A 12 14.94 -29.26 10.15
C ILE A 12 14.03 -28.03 9.99
N ARG A 13 13.45 -27.53 11.07
CA ARG A 13 12.60 -26.33 11.05
C ARG A 13 13.37 -25.10 10.59
N ARG A 14 14.61 -24.88 11.08
CA ARG A 14 15.47 -23.76 10.62
C ARG A 14 15.81 -23.86 9.14
N LEU A 15 16.16 -25.05 8.66
CA LEU A 15 16.46 -25.27 7.24
C LEU A 15 15.22 -25.05 6.35
N LEU A 16 14.05 -25.56 6.77
CA LEU A 16 12.78 -25.34 6.06
C LEU A 16 12.38 -23.86 6.07
N HIS A 17 12.54 -23.14 7.19
CA HIS A 17 12.29 -21.70 7.26
C HIS A 17 13.24 -20.91 6.32
N GLY A 18 14.54 -21.28 6.30
CA GLY A 18 15.49 -20.70 5.36
C GLY A 18 15.07 -20.92 3.90
N TYR A 19 14.78 -22.17 3.54
CA TYR A 19 14.32 -22.54 2.21
C TYR A 19 13.05 -21.78 1.80
N TRP A 20 12.02 -21.73 2.67
CA TRP A 20 10.76 -21.06 2.34
C TRP A 20 10.87 -19.56 2.25
N ARG A 21 11.80 -18.94 2.99
CA ARG A 21 12.11 -17.52 2.89
C ARG A 21 12.59 -17.13 1.46
N PHE A 22 13.32 -18.01 0.79
CA PHE A 22 13.75 -17.81 -0.60
C PHE A 22 12.72 -18.29 -1.61
N ALA A 23 12.13 -19.47 -1.39
CA ALA A 23 11.20 -20.08 -2.34
C ALA A 23 9.82 -19.39 -2.38
N ARG A 24 9.37 -18.82 -1.24
CA ARG A 24 8.08 -18.16 -1.08
C ARG A 24 8.19 -16.68 -0.72
N GLY A 25 9.34 -16.04 -1.01
CA GLY A 25 9.50 -14.60 -0.79
C GLY A 25 8.47 -13.82 -1.59
N LEU A 26 7.68 -12.98 -0.90
CA LEU A 26 6.72 -12.05 -1.48
C LEU A 26 7.15 -10.65 -1.11
N THR A 27 6.89 -9.68 -1.99
CA THR A 27 6.92 -8.26 -1.68
C THR A 27 5.51 -7.79 -1.34
N LEU A 28 5.40 -6.90 -0.38
CA LEU A 28 4.14 -6.37 0.10
C LEU A 28 4.23 -4.85 0.17
N GLY A 29 3.31 -4.20 -0.52
CA GLY A 29 3.12 -2.77 -0.46
C GLY A 29 1.80 -2.40 0.23
N VAL A 30 1.71 -1.15 0.65
CA VAL A 30 0.48 -0.54 1.18
C VAL A 30 0.12 0.69 0.36
N ARG A 31 -1.17 0.93 0.16
CA ARG A 31 -1.69 2.16 -0.45
C ARG A 31 -2.87 2.68 0.34
N GLY A 32 -2.94 4.01 0.50
CA GLY A 32 -4.04 4.68 1.18
C GLY A 32 -4.97 5.39 0.20
N LEU A 33 -6.23 4.97 0.12
CA LEU A 33 -7.28 5.78 -0.49
C LEU A 33 -7.78 6.76 0.58
N VAL A 34 -7.13 7.92 0.65
CA VAL A 34 -7.46 8.98 1.60
C VAL A 34 -8.55 9.85 0.99
N ILE A 35 -9.68 9.97 1.70
CA ILE A 35 -10.88 10.66 1.22
C ILE A 35 -11.23 11.76 2.22
N ASP A 36 -11.25 12.99 1.76
CA ASP A 36 -11.60 14.13 2.61
C ASP A 36 -13.11 14.31 2.82
N GLY A 37 -13.48 15.29 3.65
CA GLY A 37 -14.88 15.60 3.95
C GLY A 37 -15.71 16.09 2.76
N GLN A 38 -15.10 16.42 1.63
CA GLN A 38 -15.73 16.80 0.37
C GLN A 38 -15.80 15.64 -0.63
N GLY A 39 -15.31 14.46 -0.27
CA GLY A 39 -15.27 13.28 -1.15
C GLY A 39 -14.15 13.31 -2.18
N ARG A 40 -13.17 14.21 -2.03
CA ARG A 40 -11.98 14.28 -2.89
C ARG A 40 -10.95 13.24 -2.43
N VAL A 41 -10.15 12.76 -3.37
CA VAL A 41 -9.16 11.71 -3.17
C VAL A 41 -7.76 12.29 -3.22
N LEU A 42 -6.92 11.95 -2.23
CA LEU A 42 -5.50 12.31 -2.24
C LEU A 42 -4.74 11.45 -3.23
N LEU A 43 -4.03 12.10 -4.13
CA LEU A 43 -3.08 11.47 -5.06
C LEU A 43 -1.70 12.08 -4.89
N VAL A 44 -0.68 11.29 -5.24
CA VAL A 44 0.73 11.68 -5.25
C VAL A 44 1.34 11.39 -6.62
N LYS A 45 2.32 12.20 -7.01
CA LYS A 45 3.11 12.03 -8.22
C LYS A 45 4.58 11.87 -7.86
N HIS A 46 5.14 10.72 -8.21
CA HIS A 46 6.55 10.41 -7.93
C HIS A 46 7.47 10.89 -9.06
N SER A 47 8.72 11.15 -8.76
CA SER A 47 9.73 11.56 -9.74
C SER A 47 10.20 10.39 -10.63
N TYR A 48 10.09 9.16 -10.15
CA TYR A 48 10.66 7.96 -10.78
C TYR A 48 9.61 7.01 -11.39
N VAL A 49 8.32 7.29 -11.21
CA VAL A 49 7.21 6.51 -11.78
C VAL A 49 6.19 7.44 -12.42
N ALA A 50 5.80 7.13 -13.64
CA ALA A 50 4.83 7.94 -14.36
C ALA A 50 3.43 7.84 -13.78
N GLY A 51 2.69 8.96 -13.84
CA GLY A 51 1.29 9.06 -13.46
C GLY A 51 1.05 9.41 -11.99
N TRP A 52 -0.24 9.58 -11.68
CA TRP A 52 -0.71 9.82 -10.32
C TRP A 52 -1.16 8.53 -9.67
N HIS A 53 -0.77 8.39 -8.42
CA HIS A 53 -0.95 7.17 -7.63
C HIS A 53 -1.67 7.46 -6.31
N LEU A 54 -2.25 6.44 -5.71
CA LEU A 54 -2.58 6.48 -4.29
C LEU A 54 -1.27 6.56 -3.48
N PRO A 55 -1.19 7.39 -2.43
CA PRO A 55 -0.02 7.44 -1.55
C PRO A 55 0.25 6.09 -0.88
N GLY A 56 1.52 5.78 -0.66
CA GLY A 56 1.98 4.56 -0.03
C GLY A 56 3.18 3.93 -0.71
N GLY A 57 3.78 2.94 -0.06
CA GLY A 57 5.02 2.28 -0.48
C GLY A 57 5.19 0.88 0.05
N GLY A 58 6.43 0.45 0.19
CA GLY A 58 6.77 -0.89 0.68
C GLY A 58 6.56 -1.07 2.18
N VAL A 59 6.20 -2.27 2.59
CA VAL A 59 6.19 -2.66 4.01
C VAL A 59 7.59 -3.10 4.41
N GLU A 60 8.16 -2.48 5.42
CA GLU A 60 9.49 -2.80 5.92
C GLU A 60 9.46 -3.97 6.90
N ILE A 61 10.64 -4.58 7.11
CA ILE A 61 10.77 -5.70 8.05
C ILE A 61 10.43 -5.23 9.47
N GLY A 62 9.46 -5.90 10.08
CA GLY A 62 9.02 -5.59 11.45
C GLY A 62 7.88 -4.58 11.53
N GLU A 63 7.47 -3.99 10.42
CA GLU A 63 6.28 -3.12 10.37
C GLU A 63 4.99 -3.93 10.25
N THR A 64 3.92 -3.45 10.87
CA THR A 64 2.56 -3.83 10.49
C THR A 64 2.12 -3.06 9.24
N LEU A 65 1.10 -3.55 8.53
CA LEU A 65 0.53 -2.83 7.36
C LEU A 65 0.05 -1.42 7.73
N SER A 66 -0.48 -1.25 8.94
CA SER A 66 -0.95 0.05 9.43
C SER A 66 0.19 1.00 9.74
N ASP A 67 1.31 0.50 10.29
CA ASP A 67 2.50 1.31 10.58
C ASP A 67 3.15 1.79 9.27
N ALA A 68 3.31 0.86 8.31
CA ALA A 68 3.82 1.20 6.99
C ALA A 68 2.95 2.27 6.30
N LEU A 69 1.62 2.09 6.31
CA LEU A 69 0.70 3.07 5.75
C LEU A 69 0.82 4.43 6.44
N ALA A 70 0.89 4.45 7.78
CA ALA A 70 1.00 5.70 8.55
C ALA A 70 2.32 6.42 8.26
N ARG A 71 3.42 5.69 8.08
CA ARG A 71 4.72 6.24 7.70
C ARG A 71 4.66 6.87 6.32
N GLU A 72 4.19 6.12 5.32
CA GLU A 72 4.11 6.57 3.93
C GLU A 72 3.21 7.80 3.76
N LEU A 73 2.01 7.80 4.37
CA LEU A 73 1.09 8.95 4.31
C LEU A 73 1.71 10.21 4.92
N ARG A 74 2.52 10.06 5.96
CA ARG A 74 3.23 11.18 6.58
C ARG A 74 4.35 11.70 5.70
N GLU A 75 5.14 10.79 5.11
CA GLU A 75 6.31 11.12 4.29
C GLU A 75 5.91 11.74 2.95
N GLU A 76 4.89 11.19 2.28
CA GLU A 76 4.48 11.62 0.94
C GLU A 76 3.52 12.81 0.93
N ALA A 77 2.67 12.95 1.94
CA ALA A 77 1.59 13.95 1.94
C ALA A 77 1.36 14.65 3.28
N ASN A 78 2.20 14.43 4.29
CA ASN A 78 2.05 14.95 5.65
C ASN A 78 0.65 14.69 6.24
N VAL A 79 0.10 13.50 5.98
CA VAL A 79 -1.18 13.03 6.50
C VAL A 79 -0.95 12.13 7.70
N GLY A 80 -1.52 12.48 8.83
CA GLY A 80 -1.52 11.67 10.06
C GLY A 80 -2.83 10.94 10.26
N LEU A 81 -2.80 9.62 10.44
CA LEU A 81 -3.98 8.83 10.76
C LEU A 81 -4.54 9.25 12.14
N VAL A 82 -5.87 9.40 12.25
CA VAL A 82 -6.56 9.63 13.53
C VAL A 82 -7.17 8.32 14.02
N ASP A 83 -7.89 7.61 13.15
CA ASP A 83 -8.48 6.32 13.45
C ASP A 83 -7.80 5.20 12.69
N ARG A 84 -8.08 3.96 13.10
CA ARG A 84 -7.59 2.78 12.39
C ARG A 84 -8.15 2.73 10.98
N PRO A 85 -7.30 2.67 9.94
CA PRO A 85 -7.73 2.61 8.56
C PRO A 85 -8.45 1.28 8.26
N LEU A 86 -9.44 1.32 7.37
CA LEU A 86 -10.19 0.13 6.96
C LEU A 86 -9.49 -0.55 5.78
N LEU A 87 -9.10 -1.81 5.95
CA LEU A 87 -8.57 -2.60 4.84
C LEU A 87 -9.68 -2.81 3.80
N HIS A 88 -9.47 -2.32 2.59
CA HIS A 88 -10.35 -2.52 1.44
C HIS A 88 -10.11 -3.86 0.77
N GLY A 89 -8.83 -4.20 0.53
CA GLY A 89 -8.47 -5.45 -0.10
C GLY A 89 -6.96 -5.63 -0.27
N MET A 90 -6.59 -6.83 -0.72
CA MET A 90 -5.22 -7.17 -1.14
C MET A 90 -5.23 -7.55 -2.61
N PHE A 91 -4.33 -6.98 -3.38
CA PHE A 91 -4.31 -7.06 -4.84
C PHE A 91 -2.99 -7.65 -5.34
N PHE A 92 -3.08 -8.65 -6.20
CA PHE A 92 -1.92 -9.21 -6.87
C PHE A 92 -1.40 -8.24 -7.93
N ASN A 93 -0.17 -7.75 -7.78
CA ASN A 93 0.43 -6.74 -8.64
C ASN A 93 1.43 -7.35 -9.63
N VAL A 94 0.91 -8.12 -10.58
CA VAL A 94 1.72 -8.82 -11.57
C VAL A 94 2.55 -7.89 -12.47
N ARG A 95 2.17 -6.60 -12.56
CA ARG A 95 2.93 -5.60 -13.35
C ARG A 95 4.31 -5.32 -12.78
N ILE A 96 4.42 -5.34 -11.46
CA ILE A 96 5.72 -5.18 -10.77
C ILE A 96 6.42 -6.52 -10.68
N SER A 97 5.75 -7.55 -10.16
CA SER A 97 6.33 -8.88 -10.01
C SER A 97 5.23 -9.93 -9.81
N ARG A 98 5.53 -11.18 -10.23
CA ARG A 98 4.69 -12.34 -9.90
C ARG A 98 4.71 -12.71 -8.39
N ARG A 99 5.37 -11.88 -7.57
CA ARG A 99 5.50 -12.05 -6.11
C ARG A 99 5.06 -10.80 -5.36
N ASP A 100 4.46 -9.82 -6.05
CA ASP A 100 4.09 -8.55 -5.45
C ASP A 100 2.59 -8.48 -5.13
N TYR A 101 2.29 -8.00 -3.92
CA TYR A 101 0.94 -7.75 -3.44
C TYR A 101 0.84 -6.34 -2.86
N VAL A 102 -0.30 -5.73 -3.03
CA VAL A 102 -0.60 -4.40 -2.49
C VAL A 102 -1.84 -4.48 -1.62
N ALA A 103 -1.71 -4.09 -0.36
CA ALA A 103 -2.83 -3.89 0.55
C ALA A 103 -3.35 -2.46 0.42
N VAL A 104 -4.63 -2.30 0.12
CA VAL A 104 -5.27 -0.98 -0.01
C VAL A 104 -6.14 -0.71 1.19
N PHE A 105 -5.97 0.45 1.79
CA PHE A 105 -6.75 0.92 2.93
C PHE A 105 -7.58 2.14 2.56
N VAL A 106 -8.80 2.22 3.07
CA VAL A 106 -9.63 3.42 3.03
C VAL A 106 -9.37 4.23 4.30
N VAL A 107 -9.02 5.51 4.12
CA VAL A 107 -8.72 6.47 5.18
C VAL A 107 -9.68 7.65 5.07
N ARG A 108 -10.55 7.81 6.06
CA ARG A 108 -11.51 8.93 6.14
C ARG A 108 -11.28 9.82 7.35
N SER A 109 -10.57 9.35 8.36
CA SER A 109 -10.25 10.06 9.58
C SER A 109 -8.76 10.30 9.67
N PHE A 110 -8.34 11.53 9.37
CA PHE A 110 -6.95 11.93 9.31
C PHE A 110 -6.79 13.41 9.68
N ARG A 111 -5.56 13.81 9.96
CA ARG A 111 -5.15 15.20 10.10
C ARG A 111 -4.21 15.55 8.97
N GLN A 112 -4.53 16.63 8.25
CA GLN A 112 -3.63 17.20 7.26
C GLN A 112 -2.68 18.13 7.99
N GLY A 113 -1.37 17.83 7.90
CA GLY A 113 -0.32 18.76 8.32
C GLY A 113 -0.08 19.86 7.27
N PRO A 114 0.88 20.77 7.51
CA PRO A 114 1.34 21.70 6.49
C PRO A 114 1.85 20.95 5.25
N GLU A 115 1.88 21.62 4.11
CA GLU A 115 2.39 20.99 2.87
C GLU A 115 3.74 20.32 3.12
N PRO A 116 3.92 19.05 2.73
CA PRO A 116 5.21 18.40 2.88
C PRO A 116 6.27 19.16 2.07
N VAL A 117 7.45 19.28 2.63
CA VAL A 117 8.58 19.84 1.89
C VAL A 117 8.83 18.96 0.68
N ARG A 118 8.77 19.53 -0.52
CA ARG A 118 9.10 18.82 -1.76
C ARG A 118 10.43 18.10 -1.57
N ASN A 119 10.41 16.80 -1.69
CA ASN A 119 11.61 15.97 -1.62
C ASN A 119 11.96 15.46 -3.02
N HIS A 120 13.07 14.73 -3.16
CA HIS A 120 13.48 14.20 -4.45
C HIS A 120 12.56 13.09 -4.98
N GLU A 121 11.65 12.57 -4.14
CA GLU A 121 10.78 11.44 -4.42
C GLU A 121 9.39 11.88 -4.87
N ILE A 122 8.77 12.83 -4.18
CA ILE A 122 7.42 13.36 -4.49
C ILE A 122 7.55 14.68 -5.23
N VAL A 123 7.10 14.68 -6.48
CA VAL A 123 7.06 15.86 -7.35
C VAL A 123 5.85 16.73 -7.04
N ASP A 124 4.70 16.09 -6.79
CA ASP A 124 3.43 16.76 -6.57
C ASP A 124 2.46 15.88 -5.77
N HIS A 125 1.50 16.49 -5.10
CA HIS A 125 0.43 15.82 -4.38
C HIS A 125 -0.78 16.75 -4.26
N GLY A 126 -1.97 16.19 -4.11
CA GLY A 126 -3.18 16.99 -3.92
C GLY A 126 -4.45 16.17 -3.77
N PHE A 127 -5.50 16.84 -3.30
CA PHE A 127 -6.85 16.28 -3.25
C PHE A 127 -7.62 16.65 -4.52
N PHE A 128 -8.13 15.63 -5.22
CA PHE A 128 -8.82 15.77 -6.51
C PHE A 128 -10.27 15.29 -6.39
N ALA A 129 -11.19 16.04 -6.96
CA ALA A 129 -12.57 15.60 -7.13
C ALA A 129 -12.64 14.44 -8.14
N LEU A 130 -13.62 13.55 -8.01
CA LEU A 130 -13.72 12.35 -8.85
C LEU A 130 -13.92 12.63 -10.35
N ASN A 131 -14.40 13.81 -10.70
CA ASN A 131 -14.57 14.29 -12.06
C ASN A 131 -13.39 15.16 -12.55
N GLU A 132 -12.40 15.40 -11.70
CA GLU A 132 -11.23 16.25 -11.94
C GLU A 132 -9.91 15.51 -11.66
N LEU A 133 -9.95 14.18 -11.71
CA LEU A 133 -8.73 13.40 -11.58
C LEU A 133 -7.75 13.73 -12.70
N PRO A 134 -6.45 13.86 -12.41
CA PRO A 134 -5.44 14.10 -13.43
C PRO A 134 -5.51 13.07 -14.56
N GLU A 135 -5.29 13.50 -15.80
CA GLU A 135 -5.42 12.65 -16.99
C GLU A 135 -4.48 11.43 -16.96
N ASP A 136 -3.28 11.60 -16.39
CA ASP A 136 -2.28 10.55 -16.22
C ASP A 136 -2.43 9.74 -14.93
N THR A 137 -3.62 9.76 -14.27
CA THR A 137 -3.94 8.89 -13.14
C THR A 137 -3.89 7.42 -13.57
N THR A 138 -3.16 6.58 -12.81
CA THR A 138 -2.93 5.19 -13.20
C THR A 138 -4.22 4.35 -13.18
N ALA A 139 -4.27 3.32 -14.02
CA ALA A 139 -5.41 2.41 -14.11
C ALA A 139 -5.70 1.71 -12.78
N GLY A 140 -4.65 1.33 -12.03
CA GLY A 140 -4.80 0.74 -10.69
C GLY A 140 -5.46 1.71 -9.71
N THR A 141 -5.05 2.98 -9.72
CA THR A 141 -5.66 4.04 -8.91
C THR A 141 -7.14 4.23 -9.27
N HIS A 142 -7.45 4.36 -10.57
CA HIS A 142 -8.84 4.47 -11.04
C HIS A 142 -9.71 3.30 -10.59
N ALA A 143 -9.20 2.07 -10.69
CA ALA A 143 -9.94 0.88 -10.29
C ALA A 143 -10.29 0.91 -8.78
N ARG A 144 -9.32 1.22 -7.92
CA ARG A 144 -9.55 1.31 -6.47
C ARG A 144 -10.54 2.41 -6.10
N ILE A 145 -10.45 3.57 -6.74
CA ILE A 145 -11.42 4.66 -6.57
C ILE A 145 -12.82 4.20 -6.98
N ALA A 146 -12.97 3.53 -8.12
CA ALA A 146 -14.26 3.04 -8.60
C ALA A 146 -14.87 1.98 -7.67
N GLU A 147 -14.06 1.06 -7.15
CA GLU A 147 -14.51 0.05 -6.20
C GLU A 147 -15.06 0.67 -4.91
N VAL A 148 -14.33 1.62 -4.32
CA VAL A 148 -14.68 2.21 -3.01
C VAL A 148 -15.78 3.26 -3.12
N LEU A 149 -15.78 4.08 -4.17
CA LEU A 149 -16.64 5.27 -4.27
C LEU A 149 -17.77 5.15 -5.29
N ARG A 150 -17.71 4.17 -6.21
CA ARG A 150 -18.72 3.95 -7.24
C ARG A 150 -19.36 2.56 -7.18
N GLY A 151 -18.97 1.72 -6.20
CA GLY A 151 -19.51 0.38 -6.02
C GLY A 151 -19.14 -0.61 -7.13
N ALA A 152 -18.03 -0.38 -7.84
CA ALA A 152 -17.52 -1.34 -8.81
C ALA A 152 -17.12 -2.66 -8.10
N PRO A 153 -17.24 -3.82 -8.77
CA PRO A 153 -16.78 -5.09 -8.20
C PRO A 153 -15.29 -5.05 -7.86
N ILE A 154 -14.94 -5.59 -6.68
CA ILE A 154 -13.55 -5.65 -6.23
C ILE A 154 -12.77 -6.65 -7.09
N SER A 155 -11.66 -6.20 -7.67
CA SER A 155 -10.72 -7.05 -8.41
C SER A 155 -9.80 -7.81 -7.44
N GLU A 156 -9.28 -8.96 -7.87
CA GLU A 156 -8.16 -9.62 -7.18
C GLU A 156 -6.78 -9.07 -7.65
N ARG A 157 -6.77 -8.25 -8.71
CA ARG A 157 -5.56 -7.73 -9.36
C ARG A 157 -5.50 -6.21 -9.28
N TRP A 158 -4.26 -5.73 -9.15
CA TRP A 158 -3.96 -4.30 -9.16
C TRP A 158 -4.22 -3.65 -10.52
#